data_0ba5571b7015cbdb8abe789eadd384af
#
_entry.id   0ba5571b7015cbdb8abe789eadd384af
#
_cell.length_a   1.000
_cell.length_b   1.000
_cell.length_c   1.000
_cell.angle_alpha   90.00
_cell.angle_beta   90.00
_cell.angle_gamma   90.00
#
_symmetry.space_group_name_H-M   'P 1'
#
loop_
_entity.id
_entity.type
_entity.pdbx_description
1 polymer ?
#
loop_
_entity_poly.entity_id
_entity_poly.type
_entity_poly.pdbx_seq_one_letter_code
_entity_poly.pdbx_strand_id
1 'polypeptide(L)'
;EEHVMKKTETEKVQLIGAIGSPYTRKMVSLLRYRAIPYKITWGQPEVILPAMGLELPKPLLLPTFLFPDESGGMKAVTDSTPIIRRLEAMSPERSVLPGDPALAFIDYLLEDFGDEWVTKYMFHYRWHFETDADNAGTLLPLSYGVNLPSDMLKQVKTMATERQVSRLYVVGSNDTTAPIIDASFRRFLQAMEAHLEAQPYLLGSRPGAGDFALFGQLTQLVGVEPTSRAIAHELSPRTVMWTSVM
;
A
#
# COMPACT_ATOMS: atom_id res chain seq x y z
N GLU A 1 20.78 7.61 45.61
CA GLU A 1 20.44 8.56 44.50
C GLU A 1 20.17 7.74 43.26
N GLU A 2 18.90 7.35 43.07
CA GLU A 2 18.41 6.66 41.90
C GLU A 2 18.26 7.66 40.77
N HIS A 3 19.17 7.62 39.83
CA HIS A 3 19.01 8.27 38.52
C HIS A 3 18.10 7.39 37.70
N VAL A 4 16.79 7.53 37.86
CA VAL A 4 15.78 7.00 36.95
C VAL A 4 15.99 7.71 35.62
N MET A 5 16.67 7.04 34.66
CA MET A 5 16.71 7.47 33.27
C MET A 5 15.26 7.54 32.77
N LYS A 6 14.72 8.75 32.65
CA LYS A 6 13.51 8.98 31.86
C LYS A 6 13.79 8.47 30.45
N LYS A 7 13.23 7.28 30.12
CA LYS A 7 13.12 6.81 28.75
C LYS A 7 12.35 7.90 28.00
N THR A 8 13.04 8.69 27.19
CA THR A 8 12.41 9.62 26.25
C THR A 8 11.40 8.81 25.45
N GLU A 9 10.13 9.14 25.60
CA GLU A 9 9.06 8.55 24.80
C GLU A 9 9.41 8.84 23.33
N THR A 10 9.87 7.83 22.60
CA THR A 10 10.23 7.97 21.19
C THR A 10 8.98 8.46 20.48
N GLU A 11 9.03 9.65 19.91
CA GLU A 11 7.89 10.28 19.27
C GLU A 11 7.40 9.38 18.14
N LYS A 12 6.15 8.90 18.25
CA LYS A 12 5.59 7.94 17.30
C LYS A 12 5.24 8.63 16.00
N VAL A 13 5.67 8.06 14.88
CA VAL A 13 5.21 8.50 13.55
C VAL A 13 3.70 8.31 13.46
N GLN A 14 2.98 9.34 13.02
CA GLN A 14 1.52 9.28 12.90
C GLN A 14 1.12 9.22 11.43
N LEU A 15 0.11 8.40 11.13
CA LEU A 15 -0.44 8.31 9.78
C LEU A 15 -1.95 8.01 9.79
N ILE A 16 -2.61 8.43 8.73
CA ILE A 16 -3.99 8.10 8.41
C ILE A 16 -3.95 7.12 7.23
N GLY A 17 -4.69 6.03 7.32
CA GLY A 17 -4.65 4.98 6.31
C GLY A 17 -5.95 4.20 6.18
N ALA A 18 -6.00 3.34 5.18
CA ALA A 18 -7.10 2.40 4.95
C ALA A 18 -6.57 1.02 4.57
N ILE A 19 -7.23 -0.04 5.05
CA ILE A 19 -6.83 -1.44 4.80
C ILE A 19 -6.85 -1.77 3.30
N GLY A 20 -7.81 -1.22 2.56
CA GLY A 20 -7.96 -1.39 1.12
C GLY A 20 -6.99 -0.56 0.26
N SER A 21 -6.13 0.25 0.90
CA SER A 21 -5.09 1.02 0.20
C SER A 21 -3.78 0.22 0.14
N PRO A 22 -3.28 -0.14 -1.05
CA PRO A 22 -2.01 -0.83 -1.20
C PRO A 22 -0.84 -0.02 -0.63
N TYR A 23 -0.86 1.29 -0.78
CA TYR A 23 0.18 2.17 -0.26
C TYR A 23 0.16 2.29 1.28
N THR A 24 -1.02 2.20 1.91
CA THR A 24 -1.10 2.06 3.37
C THR A 24 -0.47 0.75 3.81
N ARG A 25 -0.74 -0.36 3.11
CA ARG A 25 -0.13 -1.67 3.39
C ARG A 25 1.38 -1.64 3.20
N LYS A 26 1.88 -1.03 2.12
CA LYS A 26 3.31 -0.76 1.87
C LYS A 26 3.96 -0.10 3.07
N MET A 27 3.42 1.05 3.49
CA MET A 27 4.06 1.87 4.52
C MET A 27 3.96 1.27 5.93
N VAL A 28 2.84 0.63 6.27
CA VAL A 28 2.69 -0.04 7.57
C VAL A 28 3.67 -1.21 7.72
N SER A 29 3.83 -2.04 6.69
CA SER A 29 4.79 -3.15 6.72
C SER A 29 6.23 -2.64 6.80
N LEU A 30 6.58 -1.57 6.08
CA LEU A 30 7.88 -0.93 6.15
C LEU A 30 8.18 -0.40 7.56
N LEU A 31 7.25 0.32 8.19
CA LEU A 31 7.40 0.80 9.56
C LEU A 31 7.64 -0.34 10.55
N ARG A 32 6.89 -1.46 10.40
CA ARG A 32 7.05 -2.66 11.22
C ARG A 32 8.42 -3.32 11.02
N TYR A 33 8.82 -3.52 9.78
CA TYR A 33 10.14 -4.09 9.46
C TYR A 33 11.27 -3.26 10.05
N ARG A 34 11.19 -1.94 9.93
CA ARG A 34 12.19 -1.01 10.44
C ARG A 34 12.12 -0.80 11.95
N ALA A 35 11.14 -1.39 12.62
CA ALA A 35 10.86 -1.19 14.05
C ALA A 35 10.65 0.29 14.43
N ILE A 36 10.11 1.10 13.51
CA ILE A 36 9.75 2.49 13.77
C ILE A 36 8.41 2.54 14.50
N PRO A 37 8.35 3.10 15.72
CA PRO A 37 7.09 3.24 16.44
C PRO A 37 6.12 4.14 15.68
N TYR A 38 4.88 3.69 15.52
CA TYR A 38 3.86 4.46 14.81
C TYR A 38 2.49 4.38 15.47
N LYS A 39 1.63 5.35 15.12
CA LYS A 39 0.20 5.37 15.42
C LYS A 39 -0.56 5.54 14.12
N ILE A 40 -1.47 4.62 13.81
CA ILE A 40 -2.33 4.73 12.65
C ILE A 40 -3.76 5.06 13.07
N THR A 41 -4.37 6.03 12.38
CA THR A 41 -5.79 6.30 12.44
C THR A 41 -6.42 5.76 11.15
N TRP A 42 -7.31 4.78 11.30
CA TRP A 42 -8.01 4.20 10.16
C TRP A 42 -9.16 5.09 9.74
N GLY A 43 -9.21 5.49 8.47
CA GLY A 43 -10.27 6.32 7.94
C GLY A 43 -9.85 7.15 6.72
N GLN A 44 -10.71 8.10 6.38
CA GLN A 44 -10.53 8.97 5.22
C GLN A 44 -9.88 10.28 5.66
N PRO A 45 -8.74 10.68 5.06
CA PRO A 45 -8.04 11.91 5.41
C PRO A 45 -8.91 13.17 5.28
N GLU A 46 -9.80 13.20 4.29
CA GLU A 46 -10.74 14.32 4.06
C GLU A 46 -11.72 14.56 5.20
N VAL A 47 -11.93 13.56 6.07
CA VAL A 47 -12.75 13.68 7.28
C VAL A 47 -11.89 13.92 8.51
N ILE A 48 -10.78 13.19 8.63
CA ILE A 48 -9.94 13.19 9.83
C ILE A 48 -9.12 14.48 9.94
N LEU A 49 -8.49 14.94 8.86
CA LEU A 49 -7.60 16.12 8.91
C LEU A 49 -8.33 17.42 9.30
N PRO A 50 -9.50 17.75 8.72
CA PRO A 50 -10.25 18.92 9.17
C PRO A 50 -10.69 18.84 10.64
N ALA A 51 -11.06 17.63 11.12
CA ALA A 51 -11.40 17.44 12.53
C ALA A 51 -10.20 17.64 13.48
N MET A 52 -8.97 17.48 12.97
CA MET A 52 -7.73 17.78 13.68
C MET A 52 -7.27 19.24 13.50
N GLY A 53 -7.99 20.05 12.73
CA GLY A 53 -7.58 21.42 12.38
C GLY A 53 -6.41 21.49 11.39
N LEU A 54 -6.18 20.43 10.61
CA LEU A 54 -5.11 20.33 9.63
C LEU A 54 -5.60 20.55 8.21
N GLU A 55 -4.77 21.15 7.37
CA GLU A 55 -5.05 21.33 5.96
C GLU A 55 -4.92 20.01 5.17
N LEU A 56 -5.73 19.87 4.12
CA LEU A 56 -5.65 18.75 3.21
C LEU A 56 -4.42 18.90 2.29
N PRO A 57 -3.57 17.85 2.20
CA PRO A 57 -2.43 17.86 1.29
C PRO A 57 -2.89 17.80 -0.18
N LYS A 58 -2.05 18.26 -1.09
CA LYS A 58 -2.27 18.19 -2.55
C LYS A 58 -1.05 17.48 -3.19
N PRO A 59 -1.26 16.31 -3.79
CA PRO A 59 -2.49 15.52 -3.90
C PRO A 59 -2.92 14.89 -2.56
N LEU A 60 -4.22 14.62 -2.41
CA LEU A 60 -4.76 13.90 -1.26
C LEU A 60 -4.66 12.39 -1.53
N LEU A 61 -3.73 11.72 -0.87
CA LEU A 61 -3.42 10.29 -1.05
C LEU A 61 -3.40 9.54 0.28
N LEU A 62 -3.54 8.22 0.21
CA LEU A 62 -3.35 7.30 1.33
C LEU A 62 -2.03 6.51 1.17
N PRO A 63 -1.30 6.29 2.28
CA PRO A 63 -1.50 6.89 3.58
C PRO A 63 -1.10 8.35 3.61
N THR A 64 -1.73 9.12 4.50
CA THR A 64 -1.31 10.49 4.82
C THR A 64 -0.52 10.47 6.12
N PHE A 65 0.72 10.88 6.09
CA PHE A 65 1.59 10.99 7.26
C PHE A 65 1.47 12.38 7.89
N LEU A 66 1.63 12.43 9.21
CA LEU A 66 1.69 13.68 9.96
C LEU A 66 3.11 13.87 10.48
N PHE A 67 3.77 14.93 10.05
CA PHE A 67 5.12 15.28 10.49
C PHE A 67 5.12 16.66 11.15
N PRO A 68 6.02 16.90 12.12
CA PRO A 68 6.24 18.23 12.63
C PRO A 68 6.61 19.22 11.53
N ASP A 69 6.08 20.43 11.61
CA ASP A 69 6.43 21.54 10.75
C ASP A 69 7.41 22.52 11.43
N GLU A 70 7.87 23.53 10.72
CA GLU A 70 8.83 24.51 11.21
C GLU A 70 8.26 25.43 12.32
N SER A 71 6.93 25.51 12.44
CA SER A 71 6.23 26.31 13.46
C SER A 71 5.98 25.54 14.76
N GLY A 72 6.34 24.26 14.81
CA GLY A 72 6.05 23.36 15.94
C GLY A 72 4.64 22.76 15.89
N GLY A 73 3.90 22.99 14.78
CA GLY A 73 2.66 22.31 14.47
C GLY A 73 2.87 20.98 13.75
N MET A 74 1.78 20.43 13.21
CA MET A 74 1.81 19.21 12.40
C MET A 74 1.36 19.51 10.98
N LYS A 75 2.04 18.90 10.01
CA LYS A 75 1.73 19.00 8.58
C LYS A 75 1.41 17.63 8.00
N ALA A 76 0.33 17.56 7.24
CA ALA A 76 -0.03 16.37 6.47
C ALA A 76 0.84 16.24 5.21
N VAL A 77 1.44 15.06 5.01
CA VAL A 77 2.34 14.75 3.90
C VAL A 77 1.91 13.44 3.25
N THR A 78 1.89 13.41 1.94
CA THR A 78 1.55 12.24 1.12
C THR A 78 2.69 11.86 0.20
N ASP A 79 2.54 10.75 -0.52
CA ASP A 79 3.52 10.13 -1.40
C ASP A 79 4.54 9.26 -0.63
N SER A 80 4.43 7.94 -0.83
CA SER A 80 5.22 6.97 -0.08
C SER A 80 6.72 7.04 -0.36
N THR A 81 7.12 7.31 -1.60
CA THR A 81 8.52 7.31 -2.01
C THR A 81 9.35 8.39 -1.30
N PRO A 82 8.99 9.69 -1.33
CA PRO A 82 9.71 10.70 -0.54
C PRO A 82 9.57 10.50 0.97
N ILE A 83 8.44 9.94 1.45
CA ILE A 83 8.27 9.63 2.87
C ILE A 83 9.27 8.55 3.31
N ILE A 84 9.52 7.50 2.52
CA ILE A 84 10.55 6.51 2.81
C ILE A 84 11.91 7.18 3.01
N ARG A 85 12.32 8.07 2.10
CA ARG A 85 13.61 8.80 2.18
C ARG A 85 13.68 9.69 3.43
N ARG A 86 12.56 10.31 3.80
CA ARG A 86 12.48 11.06 5.05
C ARG A 86 12.64 10.16 6.28
N LEU A 87 11.99 9.02 6.31
CA LEU A 87 12.13 8.04 7.39
C LEU A 87 13.55 7.47 7.49
N GLU A 88 14.24 7.26 6.35
CA GLU A 88 15.66 6.86 6.32
C GLU A 88 16.55 7.89 7.01
N ALA A 89 16.33 9.18 6.73
CA ALA A 89 17.09 10.26 7.36
C ALA A 89 16.79 10.42 8.85
N MET A 90 15.56 10.13 9.28
CA MET A 90 15.14 10.21 10.70
C MET A 90 15.65 9.02 11.53
N SER A 91 15.75 7.84 10.94
CA SER A 91 16.14 6.60 11.60
C SER A 91 16.96 5.75 10.64
N PRO A 92 18.29 5.77 10.70
CA PRO A 92 19.15 5.04 9.77
C PRO A 92 19.19 3.53 10.01
N GLU A 93 18.69 3.07 11.14
CA GLU A 93 18.68 1.65 11.49
C GLU A 93 17.71 0.86 10.62
N ARG A 94 18.09 -0.38 10.28
CA ARG A 94 17.28 -1.30 9.46
C ARG A 94 16.83 -0.67 8.14
N SER A 95 17.72 0.08 7.49
CA SER A 95 17.47 0.72 6.19
C SER A 95 16.88 -0.27 5.17
N VAL A 96 15.92 0.21 4.38
CA VAL A 96 15.33 -0.52 3.24
C VAL A 96 15.92 -0.06 1.91
N LEU A 97 16.91 0.83 1.94
CA LEU A 97 17.64 1.27 0.75
C LEU A 97 18.97 0.52 0.67
N PRO A 98 19.29 -0.11 -0.47
CA PRO A 98 20.60 -0.74 -0.66
C PRO A 98 21.75 0.26 -0.54
N GLY A 99 22.86 -0.16 0.08
CA GLY A 99 24.06 0.68 0.20
C GLY A 99 24.88 0.76 -1.08
N ASP A 100 24.78 -0.23 -1.97
CA ASP A 100 25.41 -0.19 -3.29
C ASP A 100 24.60 0.70 -4.24
N PRO A 101 25.22 1.69 -4.93
CA PRO A 101 24.48 2.63 -5.78
C PRO A 101 23.75 1.98 -6.95
N ALA A 102 24.29 0.90 -7.54
CA ALA A 102 23.64 0.21 -8.64
C ALA A 102 22.40 -0.55 -8.15
N LEU A 103 22.52 -1.24 -7.01
CA LEU A 103 21.37 -1.91 -6.39
C LEU A 103 20.33 -0.90 -5.90
N ALA A 104 20.74 0.25 -5.36
CA ALA A 104 19.83 1.32 -4.96
C ALA A 104 19.03 1.87 -6.15
N PHE A 105 19.66 2.02 -7.32
CA PHE A 105 18.98 2.42 -8.54
C PHE A 105 17.98 1.35 -9.02
N ILE A 106 18.36 0.08 -8.97
CA ILE A 106 17.47 -1.03 -9.33
C ILE A 106 16.28 -1.11 -8.36
N ASP A 107 16.52 -0.97 -7.05
CA ASP A 107 15.47 -0.94 -6.02
C ASP A 107 14.49 0.21 -6.26
N TYR A 108 14.99 1.39 -6.63
CA TYR A 108 14.16 2.54 -6.98
C TYR A 108 13.26 2.26 -8.21
N LEU A 109 13.81 1.61 -9.26
CA LEU A 109 13.01 1.20 -10.41
C LEU A 109 11.97 0.13 -10.07
N LEU A 110 12.30 -0.79 -9.16
CA LEU A 110 11.36 -1.80 -8.68
C LEU A 110 10.27 -1.20 -7.78
N GLU A 111 10.61 -0.19 -6.98
CA GLU A 111 9.64 0.58 -6.21
C GLU A 111 8.66 1.31 -7.15
N ASP A 112 9.18 2.01 -8.15
CA ASP A 112 8.38 2.69 -9.18
C ASP A 112 7.48 1.71 -9.95
N PHE A 113 8.03 0.57 -10.34
CA PHE A 113 7.24 -0.49 -10.98
C PHE A 113 6.10 -0.98 -10.10
N GLY A 114 6.35 -1.22 -8.81
CA GLY A 114 5.32 -1.62 -7.84
C GLY A 114 4.23 -0.55 -7.68
N ASP A 115 4.64 0.69 -7.53
CA ASP A 115 3.73 1.80 -7.24
C ASP A 115 2.94 2.25 -8.48
N GLU A 116 3.53 2.26 -9.68
CA GLU A 116 2.93 2.86 -10.87
C GLU A 116 2.41 1.82 -11.89
N TRP A 117 2.97 0.62 -11.94
CA TRP A 117 2.59 -0.42 -12.90
C TRP A 117 1.75 -1.53 -12.26
N VAL A 118 2.16 -2.08 -11.13
CA VAL A 118 1.41 -3.14 -10.46
C VAL A 118 0.08 -2.60 -9.90
N THR A 119 0.01 -1.31 -9.57
CA THR A 119 -1.25 -0.64 -9.22
C THR A 119 -2.27 -0.68 -10.36
N LYS A 120 -1.82 -0.71 -11.62
CA LYS A 120 -2.73 -0.85 -12.79
C LYS A 120 -3.40 -2.22 -12.81
N TYR A 121 -2.65 -3.30 -12.49
CA TYR A 121 -3.24 -4.62 -12.30
C TYR A 121 -4.27 -4.59 -11.16
N MET A 122 -3.88 -4.05 -10.00
CA MET A 122 -4.74 -4.02 -8.81
C MET A 122 -6.05 -3.29 -9.07
N PHE A 123 -6.00 -2.10 -9.66
CA PHE A 123 -7.19 -1.31 -9.93
C PHE A 123 -8.07 -1.93 -11.02
N HIS A 124 -7.44 -2.51 -12.08
CA HIS A 124 -8.14 -3.24 -13.11
C HIS A 124 -8.91 -4.44 -12.53
N TYR A 125 -8.22 -5.34 -11.84
CA TYR A 125 -8.88 -6.52 -11.27
C TYR A 125 -9.94 -6.16 -10.22
N ARG A 126 -9.75 -5.11 -9.48
CA ARG A 126 -10.73 -4.66 -8.47
C ARG A 126 -12.02 -4.12 -9.07
N TRP A 127 -11.97 -3.45 -10.23
CA TRP A 127 -13.10 -2.65 -10.71
C TRP A 127 -13.58 -2.96 -12.12
N HIS A 128 -12.81 -3.69 -12.94
CA HIS A 128 -13.18 -3.99 -14.31
C HIS A 128 -14.19 -5.14 -14.41
N PHE A 129 -14.03 -6.19 -13.59
CA PHE A 129 -14.94 -7.33 -13.58
C PHE A 129 -16.07 -7.10 -12.58
N GLU A 130 -17.30 -7.40 -12.99
CA GLU A 130 -18.49 -7.17 -12.18
C GLU A 130 -18.42 -7.88 -10.81
N THR A 131 -17.99 -9.15 -10.79
CA THR A 131 -17.83 -9.94 -9.58
C THR A 131 -16.82 -9.31 -8.61
N ASP A 132 -15.69 -8.82 -9.12
CA ASP A 132 -14.66 -8.19 -8.29
C ASP A 132 -15.10 -6.81 -7.82
N ALA A 133 -15.77 -6.02 -8.66
CA ALA A 133 -16.34 -4.73 -8.28
C ALA A 133 -17.42 -4.86 -7.20
N ASP A 134 -18.28 -5.89 -7.30
CA ASP A 134 -19.27 -6.21 -6.28
C ASP A 134 -18.61 -6.59 -4.94
N ASN A 135 -17.58 -7.44 -4.98
CA ASN A 135 -16.80 -7.82 -3.81
C ASN A 135 -16.12 -6.62 -3.17
N ALA A 136 -15.40 -5.81 -3.95
CA ALA A 136 -14.69 -4.63 -3.45
C ALA A 136 -15.65 -3.59 -2.87
N GLY A 137 -16.76 -3.32 -3.57
CA GLY A 137 -17.82 -2.43 -3.11
C GLY A 137 -18.45 -2.86 -1.78
N THR A 138 -18.42 -4.15 -1.47
CA THR A 138 -18.89 -4.70 -0.19
C THR A 138 -17.80 -4.63 0.88
N LEU A 139 -16.59 -5.12 0.60
CA LEU A 139 -15.54 -5.28 1.61
C LEU A 139 -14.86 -3.96 2.00
N LEU A 140 -14.65 -3.05 1.06
CA LEU A 140 -13.93 -1.81 1.35
C LEU A 140 -14.68 -0.91 2.35
N PRO A 141 -16.00 -0.68 2.26
CA PRO A 141 -16.73 0.03 3.30
C PRO A 141 -16.67 -0.65 4.66
N LEU A 142 -16.76 -1.98 4.71
CA LEU A 142 -16.67 -2.75 5.96
C LEU A 142 -15.28 -2.66 6.62
N SER A 143 -14.26 -2.28 5.89
CA SER A 143 -12.93 -2.03 6.45
C SER A 143 -12.88 -0.84 7.41
N TYR A 144 -13.86 0.06 7.34
CA TYR A 144 -13.99 1.19 8.27
C TYR A 144 -14.84 0.85 9.50
N GLY A 145 -15.64 -0.22 9.43
CA GLY A 145 -16.44 -0.71 10.53
C GLY A 145 -17.27 -1.93 10.12
N VAL A 146 -16.90 -3.11 10.64
CA VAL A 146 -17.58 -4.38 10.33
C VAL A 146 -19.04 -4.40 10.76
N ASN A 147 -19.42 -3.52 11.67
CA ASN A 147 -20.79 -3.34 12.18
C ASN A 147 -21.60 -2.27 11.42
N LEU A 148 -21.12 -1.84 10.25
CA LEU A 148 -21.86 -0.89 9.42
C LEU A 148 -23.27 -1.43 9.11
N PRO A 149 -24.35 -0.65 9.37
CA PRO A 149 -25.73 -1.09 9.09
C PRO A 149 -25.92 -1.45 7.62
N SER A 150 -26.69 -2.50 7.35
CA SER A 150 -26.87 -3.04 5.99
C SER A 150 -27.38 -2.03 4.96
N ASP A 151 -28.28 -1.12 5.36
CA ASP A 151 -28.79 -0.10 4.45
C ASP A 151 -27.74 0.96 4.13
N MET A 152 -26.92 1.33 5.11
CA MET A 152 -25.79 2.23 4.90
C MET A 152 -24.70 1.56 4.04
N LEU A 153 -24.42 0.28 4.27
CA LEU A 153 -23.50 -0.50 3.45
C LEU A 153 -23.92 -0.49 1.98
N LYS A 154 -25.21 -0.71 1.69
CA LYS A 154 -25.74 -0.68 0.32
C LYS A 154 -25.51 0.67 -0.36
N GLN A 155 -25.79 1.77 0.35
CA GLN A 155 -25.60 3.13 -0.17
C GLN A 155 -24.12 3.42 -0.46
N VAL A 156 -23.24 3.15 0.50
CA VAL A 156 -21.79 3.39 0.34
C VAL A 156 -21.23 2.49 -0.74
N LYS A 157 -21.65 1.22 -0.83
CA LYS A 157 -21.28 0.28 -1.91
C LYS A 157 -21.58 0.87 -3.28
N THR A 158 -22.84 1.29 -3.50
CA THR A 158 -23.25 1.86 -4.80
C THR A 158 -22.40 3.07 -5.17
N MET A 159 -22.30 4.06 -4.27
CA MET A 159 -21.52 5.27 -4.50
C MET A 159 -20.04 4.98 -4.78
N ALA A 160 -19.42 4.11 -3.97
CA ALA A 160 -18.01 3.77 -4.12
C ALA A 160 -17.75 3.01 -5.42
N THR A 161 -18.59 2.03 -5.76
CA THR A 161 -18.45 1.24 -6.99
C THR A 161 -18.60 2.12 -8.24
N GLU A 162 -19.67 2.91 -8.33
CA GLU A 162 -19.89 3.82 -9.45
C GLU A 162 -18.74 4.80 -9.65
N ARG A 163 -18.27 5.41 -8.54
CA ARG A 163 -17.13 6.33 -8.59
C ARG A 163 -15.87 5.66 -9.10
N GLN A 164 -15.56 4.46 -8.64
CA GLN A 164 -14.29 3.80 -9.00
C GLN A 164 -14.34 3.16 -10.40
N VAL A 165 -15.45 2.55 -10.78
CA VAL A 165 -15.63 2.02 -12.13
C VAL A 165 -15.52 3.13 -13.17
N SER A 166 -16.13 4.30 -12.92
CA SER A 166 -16.00 5.46 -13.80
C SER A 166 -14.57 6.01 -13.94
N ARG A 167 -13.64 5.56 -13.09
CA ARG A 167 -12.23 5.98 -13.07
C ARG A 167 -11.26 4.94 -13.65
N LEU A 168 -11.73 3.85 -14.20
CA LEU A 168 -10.87 2.83 -14.82
C LEU A 168 -9.92 3.40 -15.88
N TYR A 169 -10.32 4.49 -16.54
CA TYR A 169 -9.47 5.21 -17.52
C TYR A 169 -8.17 5.76 -16.90
N VAL A 170 -8.15 6.08 -15.60
CA VAL A 170 -6.96 6.62 -14.92
C VAL A 170 -5.79 5.64 -14.97
N VAL A 171 -6.08 4.34 -14.90
CA VAL A 171 -5.07 3.28 -15.01
C VAL A 171 -5.01 2.69 -16.43
N GLY A 172 -5.73 3.28 -17.38
CA GLY A 172 -5.78 2.82 -18.77
C GLY A 172 -6.54 1.51 -18.97
N SER A 173 -7.42 1.14 -18.02
CA SER A 173 -8.22 -0.08 -18.09
C SER A 173 -9.48 0.13 -18.92
N ASN A 174 -9.65 -0.68 -19.97
CA ASN A 174 -10.82 -0.76 -20.84
C ASN A 174 -10.81 -2.11 -21.58
N ASP A 175 -11.82 -2.39 -22.38
CA ASP A 175 -11.97 -3.68 -23.08
C ASP A 175 -10.81 -3.98 -24.05
N THR A 176 -10.20 -2.96 -24.63
CA THR A 176 -9.03 -3.13 -25.52
C THR A 176 -7.76 -3.48 -24.74
N THR A 177 -7.56 -2.87 -23.56
CA THR A 177 -6.34 -3.08 -22.75
C THR A 177 -6.47 -4.23 -21.77
N ALA A 178 -7.68 -4.66 -21.43
CA ALA A 178 -7.92 -5.75 -20.48
C ALA A 178 -7.09 -7.02 -20.75
N PRO A 179 -7.05 -7.57 -22.00
CA PRO A 179 -6.22 -8.74 -22.28
C PRO A 179 -4.73 -8.47 -22.16
N ILE A 180 -4.28 -7.24 -22.39
CA ILE A 180 -2.87 -6.84 -22.22
C ILE A 180 -2.50 -6.80 -20.73
N ILE A 181 -3.38 -6.24 -19.90
CA ILE A 181 -3.20 -6.16 -18.45
C ILE A 181 -3.17 -7.57 -17.85
N ASP A 182 -4.12 -8.46 -18.24
CA ASP A 182 -4.16 -9.85 -17.77
C ASP A 182 -2.88 -10.62 -18.17
N ALA A 183 -2.48 -10.54 -19.42
CA ALA A 183 -1.26 -11.21 -19.91
C ALA A 183 -0.01 -10.67 -19.20
N SER A 184 0.04 -9.38 -18.90
CA SER A 184 1.15 -8.76 -18.16
C SER A 184 1.18 -9.21 -16.70
N PHE A 185 0.04 -9.27 -16.03
CA PHE A 185 -0.05 -9.76 -14.65
C PHE A 185 0.37 -11.24 -14.54
N ARG A 186 -0.06 -12.08 -15.48
CA ARG A 186 0.36 -13.50 -15.50
C ARG A 186 1.88 -13.65 -15.69
N ARG A 187 2.49 -12.89 -16.61
CA ARG A 187 3.96 -12.87 -16.77
C ARG A 187 4.67 -12.39 -15.50
N PHE A 188 4.13 -11.37 -14.84
CA PHE A 188 4.66 -10.89 -13.57
C PHE A 188 4.63 -12.00 -12.51
N LEU A 189 3.52 -12.70 -12.34
CA LEU A 189 3.41 -13.82 -11.39
C LEU A 189 4.38 -14.95 -11.70
N GLN A 190 4.54 -15.33 -12.98
CA GLN A 190 5.50 -16.35 -13.39
C GLN A 190 6.96 -15.93 -13.11
N ALA A 191 7.29 -14.66 -13.34
CA ALA A 191 8.60 -14.12 -13.01
C ALA A 191 8.85 -14.12 -11.49
N MET A 192 7.85 -13.74 -10.69
CA MET A 192 7.93 -13.78 -9.22
C MET A 192 8.08 -15.22 -8.71
N GLU A 193 7.36 -16.18 -9.26
CA GLU A 193 7.46 -17.59 -8.88
C GLU A 193 8.89 -18.12 -9.06
N ALA A 194 9.46 -17.88 -10.24
CA ALA A 194 10.84 -18.30 -10.55
C ALA A 194 11.88 -17.56 -9.68
N HIS A 195 11.67 -16.25 -9.45
CA HIS A 195 12.56 -15.44 -8.63
C HIS A 195 12.58 -15.91 -7.17
N LEU A 196 11.41 -16.13 -6.57
CA LEU A 196 11.27 -16.54 -5.17
C LEU A 196 11.74 -18.00 -4.92
N GLU A 197 11.95 -18.79 -5.96
CA GLU A 197 12.64 -20.07 -5.84
C GLU A 197 14.13 -19.90 -5.49
N ALA A 198 14.75 -18.84 -5.99
CA ALA A 198 16.18 -18.59 -5.83
C ALA A 198 16.52 -17.72 -4.61
N GLN A 199 15.67 -16.74 -4.25
CA GLN A 199 15.94 -15.80 -3.16
C GLN A 199 14.65 -15.22 -2.56
N PRO A 200 14.68 -14.84 -1.25
CA PRO A 200 13.46 -14.47 -0.52
C PRO A 200 12.94 -13.05 -0.81
N TYR A 201 13.77 -12.17 -1.37
CA TYR A 201 13.40 -10.79 -1.71
C TYR A 201 13.98 -10.40 -3.07
N LEU A 202 13.51 -9.29 -3.63
CA LEU A 202 13.87 -8.87 -5.00
C LEU A 202 15.38 -8.73 -5.22
N LEU A 203 16.10 -8.22 -4.23
CA LEU A 203 17.55 -7.95 -4.35
C LEU A 203 18.39 -8.77 -3.35
N GLY A 204 17.92 -9.93 -2.91
CA GLY A 204 18.69 -10.85 -2.08
C GLY A 204 18.03 -11.27 -0.79
N SER A 205 18.76 -11.19 0.34
CA SER A 205 18.34 -11.73 1.64
C SER A 205 17.61 -10.74 2.56
N ARG A 206 17.43 -9.48 2.13
CA ARG A 206 16.76 -8.42 2.89
C ARG A 206 15.79 -7.67 1.98
N PRO A 207 14.60 -7.26 2.48
CA PRO A 207 13.66 -6.49 1.70
C PRO A 207 14.16 -5.07 1.45
N GLY A 208 14.00 -4.58 0.23
CA GLY A 208 14.17 -3.20 -0.18
C GLY A 208 12.84 -2.45 -0.29
N ALA A 209 12.89 -1.17 -0.67
CA ALA A 209 11.69 -0.36 -0.90
C ALA A 209 10.81 -0.95 -2.00
N GLY A 210 11.42 -1.54 -3.04
CA GLY A 210 10.72 -2.25 -4.11
C GLY A 210 9.90 -3.45 -3.61
N ASP A 211 10.43 -4.22 -2.65
CA ASP A 211 9.67 -5.32 -2.02
C ASP A 211 8.42 -4.81 -1.33
N PHE A 212 8.51 -3.72 -0.57
CA PHE A 212 7.36 -3.14 0.11
C PHE A 212 6.32 -2.55 -0.85
N ALA A 213 6.76 -1.98 -1.97
CA ALA A 213 5.87 -1.49 -3.02
C ALA A 213 5.07 -2.63 -3.65
N LEU A 214 5.74 -3.72 -4.05
CA LEU A 214 5.07 -4.91 -4.56
C LEU A 214 4.16 -5.55 -3.50
N PHE A 215 4.64 -5.69 -2.26
CA PHE A 215 3.85 -6.24 -1.17
C PHE A 215 2.52 -5.49 -0.99
N GLY A 216 2.56 -4.16 -0.97
CA GLY A 216 1.35 -3.35 -0.83
C GLY A 216 0.29 -3.72 -1.86
N GLN A 217 0.64 -3.80 -3.14
CA GLN A 217 -0.25 -4.15 -4.23
C GLN A 217 -0.71 -5.62 -4.15
N LEU A 218 0.22 -6.52 -3.85
CA LEU A 218 -0.07 -7.96 -3.76
C LEU A 218 -1.00 -8.29 -2.58
N THR A 219 -0.98 -7.55 -1.48
CA THR A 219 -1.97 -7.73 -0.40
C THR A 219 -3.40 -7.61 -0.90
N GLN A 220 -3.63 -6.80 -1.93
CA GLN A 220 -4.93 -6.62 -2.55
C GLN A 220 -5.16 -7.69 -3.62
N LEU A 221 -4.28 -7.82 -4.59
CA LEU A 221 -4.37 -8.76 -5.71
C LEU A 221 -4.47 -10.23 -5.29
N VAL A 222 -3.81 -10.61 -4.22
CA VAL A 222 -3.78 -12.00 -3.71
C VAL A 222 -4.81 -12.21 -2.59
N GLY A 223 -5.11 -11.16 -1.82
CA GLY A 223 -5.94 -11.28 -0.62
C GLY A 223 -7.39 -10.89 -0.80
N VAL A 224 -7.70 -9.92 -1.66
CA VAL A 224 -9.02 -9.27 -1.69
C VAL A 224 -9.78 -9.56 -2.98
N GLU A 225 -9.19 -9.33 -4.15
CA GLU A 225 -9.86 -9.44 -5.45
C GLU A 225 -9.99 -10.90 -5.89
N PRO A 226 -11.21 -11.45 -6.07
CA PRO A 226 -11.44 -12.86 -6.37
C PRO A 226 -10.73 -13.36 -7.62
N THR A 227 -10.78 -12.61 -8.73
CA THR A 227 -10.22 -13.04 -10.02
C THR A 227 -8.69 -13.08 -9.96
N SER A 228 -8.02 -12.02 -9.55
CA SER A 228 -6.55 -12.00 -9.46
C SER A 228 -6.01 -12.96 -8.41
N ARG A 229 -6.75 -13.15 -7.32
CA ARG A 229 -6.41 -14.15 -6.30
C ARG A 229 -6.39 -15.56 -6.88
N ALA A 230 -7.41 -15.94 -7.63
CA ALA A 230 -7.46 -17.27 -8.27
C ALA A 230 -6.27 -17.48 -9.21
N ILE A 231 -5.94 -16.48 -10.03
CA ILE A 231 -4.79 -16.52 -10.94
C ILE A 231 -3.47 -16.66 -10.17
N ALA A 232 -3.31 -15.89 -9.09
CA ALA A 232 -2.09 -15.94 -8.28
C ALA A 232 -1.89 -17.30 -7.60
N HIS A 233 -2.95 -17.89 -7.06
CA HIS A 233 -2.92 -19.22 -6.44
C HIS A 233 -2.59 -20.33 -7.45
N GLU A 234 -3.02 -20.17 -8.71
CA GLU A 234 -2.70 -21.12 -9.78
C GLU A 234 -1.24 -20.99 -10.26
N LEU A 235 -0.77 -19.76 -10.49
CA LEU A 235 0.48 -19.51 -11.20
C LEU A 235 1.70 -19.28 -10.29
N SER A 236 1.49 -18.80 -9.06
CA SER A 236 2.58 -18.38 -8.20
C SER A 236 2.29 -18.58 -6.71
N PRO A 237 2.25 -19.83 -6.23
CA PRO A 237 2.04 -20.14 -4.82
C PRO A 237 3.13 -19.52 -3.92
N ARG A 238 4.37 -19.34 -4.43
CA ARG A 238 5.43 -18.65 -3.68
C ARG A 238 5.08 -17.18 -3.45
N THR A 239 4.56 -16.48 -4.45
CA THR A 239 4.10 -15.09 -4.28
C THR A 239 2.94 -14.99 -3.28
N VAL A 240 2.01 -15.94 -3.30
CA VAL A 240 0.92 -16.01 -2.31
C VAL A 240 1.48 -16.11 -0.89
N MET A 241 2.39 -17.05 -0.65
CA MET A 241 3.00 -17.22 0.68
C MET A 241 3.93 -16.05 1.06
N TRP A 242 4.70 -15.52 0.09
CA TRP A 242 5.54 -14.34 0.31
C TRP A 242 4.73 -13.14 0.82
N THR A 243 3.55 -12.92 0.24
CA THR A 243 2.63 -11.85 0.70
C THR A 243 2.16 -12.04 2.15
N SER A 244 2.20 -13.27 2.67
CA SER A 244 1.81 -13.56 4.06
C SER A 244 2.98 -13.42 5.05
N VAL A 245 4.22 -13.54 4.61
CA VAL A 245 5.41 -13.50 5.49
C VAL A 245 6.14 -12.15 5.49
N MET A 246 5.87 -11.26 4.52
CA MET A 246 6.34 -9.88 4.50
C MET A 246 5.69 -9.06 5.62
#